data_0bd7c569fdeddb427b96a9156bafea41
#
_entry.id   0bd7c569fdeddb427b96a9156bafea41
#
_cell.length_a   1.000
_cell.length_b   1.000
_cell.length_c   1.000
_cell.angle_alpha   90.00
_cell.angle_beta   90.00
_cell.angle_gamma   90.00
#
_symmetry.space_group_name_H-M   'P 1'
#
loop_
_entity.id
_entity.type
_entity.pdbx_description
1 polymer ?
#
loop_
_entity_poly.entity_id
_entity_poly.type
_entity_poly.pdbx_seq_one_letter_code
_entity_poly.pdbx_strand_id
1 'polypeptide(L)'
;FIFGRGGEEIQELFAAGVTFQVVPGITAASGCSAYAGIPLTHRDYAQSVRFLTGHLKEGSPELPWKELVYENQTLVLYMGLVGLEKICQKLIEHGQRSNMPVALISKGTTPEQKVVVGTLADIASKVENNYIQAPTLTIIGEVVSLREQLQWL
;
A
#
# COMPACT_ATOMS: atom_id res chain seq x y z
N PHE A 1 -7.24 -13.58 0.00
CA PHE A 1 -6.08 -14.10 -0.73
C PHE A 1 -4.93 -13.10 -0.88
N ILE A 2 -5.13 -11.82 -0.57
CA ILE A 2 -4.06 -10.81 -0.59
C ILE A 2 -3.80 -10.35 0.84
N PHE A 3 -2.69 -10.82 1.43
CA PHE A 3 -2.25 -10.54 2.81
C PHE A 3 -3.28 -10.81 3.91
N GLY A 4 -4.26 -11.69 3.67
CA GLY A 4 -5.33 -12.06 4.59
C GLY A 4 -5.29 -13.52 5.03
N ARG A 5 -4.22 -14.25 4.75
CA ARG A 5 -3.99 -15.65 5.16
C ARG A 5 -5.03 -16.67 4.65
N GLY A 6 -5.88 -16.30 3.68
CA GLY A 6 -6.89 -17.21 3.14
C GLY A 6 -6.32 -18.48 2.51
N GLY A 7 -5.07 -18.48 2.06
CA GLY A 7 -4.39 -19.65 1.56
C GLY A 7 -4.17 -20.70 2.65
N GLU A 8 -3.70 -20.28 3.82
CA GLU A 8 -3.46 -21.16 4.97
C GLU A 8 -4.79 -21.77 5.48
N GLU A 9 -5.86 -20.97 5.59
CA GLU A 9 -7.18 -21.45 6.00
C GLU A 9 -7.71 -22.55 5.06
N ILE A 10 -7.55 -22.37 3.74
CA ILE A 10 -7.96 -23.38 2.76
C ILE A 10 -7.11 -24.64 2.83
N GLN A 11 -5.81 -24.52 3.09
CA GLN A 11 -4.94 -25.68 3.28
C GLN A 11 -5.40 -26.54 4.47
N GLU A 12 -5.82 -25.91 5.57
CA GLU A 12 -6.35 -26.61 6.75
C GLU A 12 -7.69 -27.31 6.40
N LEU A 13 -8.60 -26.64 5.71
CA LEU A 13 -9.87 -27.23 5.27
C LEU A 13 -9.64 -28.42 4.33
N PHE A 14 -8.72 -28.29 3.38
CA PHE A 14 -8.34 -29.37 2.47
C PHE A 14 -7.78 -30.59 3.23
N ALA A 15 -6.88 -30.35 4.18
CA ALA A 15 -6.30 -31.43 4.99
C ALA A 15 -7.36 -32.14 5.86
N ALA A 16 -8.40 -31.43 6.27
CA ALA A 16 -9.52 -31.96 7.02
C ALA A 16 -10.62 -32.65 6.14
N GLY A 17 -10.44 -32.68 4.82
CA GLY A 17 -11.42 -33.21 3.89
C GLY A 17 -12.72 -32.43 3.78
N VAL A 18 -12.70 -31.16 4.18
CA VAL A 18 -13.85 -30.25 4.13
C VAL A 18 -13.90 -29.57 2.75
N THR A 19 -15.07 -29.65 2.11
CA THR A 19 -15.31 -28.95 0.85
C THR A 19 -15.40 -27.43 1.10
N PHE A 20 -14.84 -26.62 0.20
CA PHE A 20 -14.87 -25.18 0.32
C PHE A 20 -15.09 -24.50 -1.03
N GLN A 21 -15.48 -23.25 -0.99
CA GLN A 21 -15.59 -22.37 -2.16
C GLN A 21 -15.01 -21.00 -1.81
N VAL A 22 -14.29 -20.42 -2.74
CA VAL A 22 -13.73 -19.07 -2.60
C VAL A 22 -14.57 -18.07 -3.39
N VAL A 23 -15.18 -17.13 -2.68
CA VAL A 23 -15.89 -16.02 -3.30
C VAL A 23 -14.93 -14.83 -3.40
N PRO A 24 -14.61 -14.30 -4.61
CA PRO A 24 -13.74 -13.14 -4.78
C PRO A 24 -14.29 -11.89 -4.09
N GLY A 25 -13.40 -11.07 -3.57
CA GLY A 25 -13.73 -9.79 -2.97
C GLY A 25 -12.88 -8.63 -3.54
N ILE A 26 -13.17 -7.42 -3.07
CA ILE A 26 -12.39 -6.22 -3.39
C ILE A 26 -11.25 -6.11 -2.39
N THR A 27 -10.01 -6.16 -2.87
CA THR A 27 -8.85 -5.93 -2.01
C THR A 27 -8.75 -4.47 -1.60
N ALA A 28 -8.15 -4.20 -0.43
CA ALA A 28 -7.95 -2.84 0.08
C ALA A 28 -7.21 -1.93 -0.93
N ALA A 29 -6.26 -2.48 -1.70
CA ALA A 29 -5.58 -1.72 -2.75
C ALA A 29 -6.57 -1.12 -3.76
N SER A 30 -7.53 -1.91 -4.27
CA SER A 30 -8.54 -1.42 -5.22
C SER A 30 -9.56 -0.50 -4.57
N GLY A 31 -10.08 -0.88 -3.39
CA GLY A 31 -11.10 -0.08 -2.70
C GLY A 31 -10.57 1.28 -2.25
N CYS A 32 -9.47 1.29 -1.51
CA CYS A 32 -8.89 2.54 -0.99
C CYS A 32 -8.39 3.46 -2.10
N SER A 33 -7.76 2.92 -3.15
CA SER A 33 -7.28 3.74 -4.28
C SER A 33 -8.42 4.43 -5.00
N ALA A 34 -9.51 3.71 -5.28
CA ALA A 34 -10.70 4.26 -5.94
C ALA A 34 -11.34 5.38 -5.10
N TYR A 35 -11.54 5.13 -3.81
CA TYR A 35 -12.14 6.11 -2.89
C TYR A 35 -11.21 7.29 -2.56
N ALA A 36 -9.89 7.11 -2.68
CA ALA A 36 -8.94 8.20 -2.54
C ALA A 36 -8.72 9.00 -3.84
N GLY A 37 -9.30 8.58 -4.98
CA GLY A 37 -9.05 9.22 -6.27
C GLY A 37 -7.60 9.05 -6.75
N ILE A 38 -6.98 7.90 -6.46
CA ILE A 38 -5.60 7.59 -6.86
C ILE A 38 -5.62 6.32 -7.70
N PRO A 39 -5.55 6.38 -9.03
CA PRO A 39 -5.47 5.19 -9.86
C PRO A 39 -4.14 4.47 -9.61
N LEU A 40 -4.16 3.14 -9.46
CA LEU A 40 -2.92 2.38 -9.23
C LEU A 40 -2.06 2.26 -10.48
N THR A 41 -2.66 2.39 -11.66
CA THR A 41 -1.97 2.45 -12.96
C THR A 41 -2.45 3.63 -13.77
N HIS A 42 -1.57 4.16 -14.60
CA HIS A 42 -1.90 5.22 -15.54
C HIS A 42 -0.95 5.15 -16.72
N ARG A 43 -1.45 5.42 -17.94
CA ARG A 43 -0.67 5.33 -19.18
C ARG A 43 0.66 6.08 -19.11
N ASP A 44 0.67 7.27 -18.52
CA ASP A 44 1.84 8.15 -18.49
C ASP A 44 2.66 8.07 -17.19
N TYR A 45 2.13 7.43 -16.12
CA TYR A 45 2.76 7.44 -14.80
C TYR A 45 3.18 6.06 -14.28
N ALA A 46 2.39 5.02 -14.52
CA ALA A 46 2.69 3.70 -13.99
C ALA A 46 2.04 2.58 -14.80
N GLN A 47 2.86 1.70 -15.38
CA GLN A 47 2.41 0.52 -16.11
C GLN A 47 2.44 -0.75 -15.26
N SER A 48 2.93 -0.66 -14.03
CA SER A 48 2.99 -1.79 -13.10
C SER A 48 2.58 -1.39 -11.69
N VAL A 49 2.03 -2.37 -10.96
CA VAL A 49 1.69 -2.23 -9.53
C VAL A 49 2.32 -3.40 -8.78
N ARG A 50 2.99 -3.12 -7.68
CA ARG A 50 3.51 -4.15 -6.78
C ARG A 50 2.86 -4.03 -5.41
N PHE A 51 2.22 -5.11 -4.96
CA PHE A 51 1.65 -5.21 -3.63
C PHE A 51 2.67 -5.79 -2.66
N LEU A 52 2.85 -5.13 -1.53
CA LEU A 52 3.84 -5.47 -0.52
C LEU A 52 3.20 -5.46 0.87
N THR A 53 3.78 -6.22 1.80
CA THR A 53 3.48 -6.05 3.22
C THR A 53 4.60 -5.25 3.88
N GLY A 54 4.25 -4.22 4.63
CA GLY A 54 5.18 -3.45 5.46
C GLY A 54 5.45 -4.13 6.82
N HIS A 55 4.67 -5.17 7.15
CA HIS A 55 4.87 -5.96 8.36
C HIS A 55 5.64 -7.23 8.01
N LEU A 56 6.94 -7.23 8.31
CA LEU A 56 7.79 -8.40 8.15
C LEU A 56 7.85 -9.13 9.49
N LYS A 57 7.59 -10.43 9.46
CA LYS A 57 7.79 -11.29 10.63
C LYS A 57 9.27 -11.25 11.01
N GLU A 58 9.56 -11.27 12.31
CA GLU A 58 10.93 -11.38 12.79
C GLU A 58 11.64 -12.59 12.16
N GLY A 59 12.82 -12.38 11.60
CA GLY A 59 13.54 -13.40 10.82
C GLY A 59 13.09 -13.57 9.36
N SER A 60 12.10 -12.81 8.88
CA SER A 60 11.75 -12.80 7.46
C SER A 60 12.86 -12.11 6.63
N PRO A 61 13.09 -12.53 5.37
CA PRO A 61 14.02 -11.84 4.49
C PRO A 61 13.58 -10.38 4.30
N GLU A 62 14.54 -9.49 4.20
CA GLU A 62 14.27 -8.09 3.86
C GLU A 62 13.56 -7.97 2.50
N LEU A 63 12.81 -6.89 2.32
CA LEU A 63 12.24 -6.58 1.01
C LEU A 63 13.36 -6.38 -0.02
N PRO A 64 13.15 -6.76 -1.28
CA PRO A 64 14.14 -6.59 -2.34
C PRO A 64 14.23 -5.13 -2.78
N TRP A 65 14.77 -4.27 -1.91
CA TRP A 65 14.72 -2.81 -2.04
C TRP A 65 15.17 -2.30 -3.41
N LYS A 66 16.25 -2.87 -3.98
CA LYS A 66 16.72 -2.50 -5.32
C LYS A 66 15.69 -2.77 -6.42
N GLU A 67 14.87 -3.79 -6.25
CA GLU A 67 13.81 -4.14 -7.20
C GLU A 67 12.53 -3.32 -7.00
N LEU A 68 12.45 -2.55 -5.92
CA LEU A 68 11.31 -1.68 -5.64
C LEU A 68 11.50 -0.26 -6.19
N VAL A 69 12.71 0.06 -6.63
CA VAL A 69 13.05 1.39 -7.18
C VAL A 69 13.05 1.31 -8.71
N TYR A 70 11.87 1.16 -9.29
CA TYR A 70 11.67 1.22 -10.74
C TYR A 70 10.85 2.47 -11.14
N GLU A 71 11.21 3.02 -12.30
CA GLU A 71 10.37 4.03 -12.96
C GLU A 71 9.02 3.40 -13.38
N ASN A 72 7.99 4.22 -13.46
CA ASN A 72 6.65 3.83 -13.94
C ASN A 72 6.02 2.64 -13.16
N GLN A 73 6.34 2.52 -11.88
CA GLN A 73 5.78 1.53 -10.97
C GLN A 73 5.08 2.21 -9.80
N THR A 74 3.93 1.67 -9.42
CA THR A 74 3.26 2.01 -8.17
C THR A 74 3.52 0.93 -7.13
N LEU A 75 3.96 1.32 -5.93
CA LEU A 75 4.03 0.43 -4.78
C LEU A 75 2.81 0.63 -3.90
N VAL A 76 2.21 -0.47 -3.47
CA VAL A 76 1.10 -0.46 -2.51
C VAL A 76 1.48 -1.31 -1.31
N LEU A 77 1.60 -0.67 -0.14
CA LEU A 77 1.99 -1.35 1.09
C LEU A 77 0.80 -1.55 2.01
N TYR A 78 0.56 -2.80 2.33
CA TYR A 78 -0.34 -3.23 3.40
C TYR A 78 0.41 -3.25 4.72
N MET A 79 -0.26 -2.93 5.82
CA MET A 79 0.31 -2.99 7.17
C MET A 79 1.63 -2.20 7.32
N GLY A 80 1.80 -1.12 6.56
CA GLY A 80 3.05 -0.36 6.50
C GLY A 80 3.18 0.78 7.51
N LEU A 81 2.15 1.07 8.32
CA LEU A 81 2.14 2.25 9.19
C LEU A 81 3.29 2.28 10.19
N VAL A 82 3.51 1.18 10.92
CA VAL A 82 4.55 1.09 11.96
C VAL A 82 5.97 1.21 11.38
N GLY A 83 6.16 0.70 10.18
CA GLY A 83 7.47 0.72 9.49
C GLY A 83 7.63 1.84 8.47
N LEU A 84 6.71 2.79 8.41
CA LEU A 84 6.63 3.78 7.31
C LEU A 84 7.92 4.57 7.13
N GLU A 85 8.47 5.12 8.20
CA GLU A 85 9.73 5.89 8.17
C GLU A 85 10.89 5.03 7.63
N LYS A 86 11.07 3.83 8.16
CA LYS A 86 12.12 2.91 7.72
C LYS A 86 11.95 2.52 6.25
N ILE A 87 10.72 2.29 5.80
CA ILE A 87 10.42 1.95 4.40
C ILE A 87 10.80 3.13 3.49
N CYS A 88 10.42 4.35 3.85
CA CYS A 88 10.78 5.56 3.10
C CYS A 88 12.31 5.73 3.02
N GLN A 89 13.00 5.61 4.13
CA GLN A 89 14.47 5.68 4.18
C GLN A 89 15.12 4.63 3.29
N LYS A 90 14.67 3.37 3.38
CA LYS A 90 15.21 2.26 2.56
C LYS A 90 15.00 2.49 1.06
N LEU A 91 13.87 3.00 0.64
CA LEU A 91 13.62 3.33 -0.76
C LEU A 91 14.58 4.43 -1.23
N ILE A 92 14.79 5.48 -0.43
CA ILE A 92 15.72 6.58 -0.75
C ILE A 92 17.17 6.06 -0.79
N GLU A 93 17.61 5.27 0.19
CA GLU A 93 18.94 4.66 0.23
C GLU A 93 19.25 3.81 -1.01
N HIS A 94 18.24 3.20 -1.61
CA HIS A 94 18.38 2.36 -2.80
C HIS A 94 18.14 3.10 -4.12
N GLY A 95 18.02 4.44 -4.07
CA GLY A 95 18.00 5.29 -5.25
C GLY A 95 16.65 5.87 -5.62
N GLN A 96 15.58 5.65 -4.82
CA GLN A 96 14.33 6.36 -5.06
C GLN A 96 14.47 7.83 -4.67
N ARG A 97 13.95 8.72 -5.50
CA ARG A 97 14.01 10.16 -5.21
C ARG A 97 13.18 10.50 -3.96
N SER A 98 13.72 11.36 -3.11
CA SER A 98 13.08 11.75 -1.84
C SER A 98 11.76 12.49 -2.01
N ASN A 99 11.55 13.15 -3.15
CA ASN A 99 10.31 13.84 -3.50
C ASN A 99 9.28 12.93 -4.22
N MET A 100 9.50 11.60 -4.29
CA MET A 100 8.51 10.66 -4.82
C MET A 100 7.20 10.78 -4.04
N PRO A 101 6.06 11.01 -4.73
CA PRO A 101 4.77 11.17 -4.06
C PRO A 101 4.32 9.92 -3.29
N VAL A 102 3.75 10.16 -2.12
CA VAL A 102 3.21 9.12 -1.23
C VAL A 102 1.84 9.55 -0.72
N ALA A 103 0.89 8.64 -0.73
CA ALA A 103 -0.39 8.79 -0.04
C ALA A 103 -0.57 7.69 1.01
N LEU A 104 -1.02 8.06 2.19
CA LEU A 104 -1.46 7.13 3.22
C LEU A 104 -2.95 7.29 3.44
N ILE A 105 -3.68 6.20 3.31
CA ILE A 105 -5.14 6.14 3.41
C ILE A 105 -5.47 5.36 4.67
N SER A 106 -6.14 6.01 5.62
CA SER A 106 -6.65 5.39 6.85
C SER A 106 -8.13 5.17 6.74
N LYS A 107 -8.63 4.03 7.24
CA LYS A 107 -10.05 3.63 7.25
C LYS A 107 -10.72 3.81 5.88
N GLY A 108 -9.99 3.45 4.82
CA GLY A 108 -10.44 3.64 3.44
C GLY A 108 -11.82 3.02 3.18
N THR A 109 -12.61 3.66 2.30
CA THR A 109 -13.98 3.28 1.93
C THR A 109 -15.04 3.46 3.02
N THR A 110 -14.69 4.05 4.16
CA THR A 110 -15.63 4.36 5.24
C THR A 110 -15.87 5.86 5.36
N PRO A 111 -16.94 6.30 6.06
CA PRO A 111 -17.16 7.72 6.35
C PRO A 111 -16.01 8.38 7.15
N GLU A 112 -15.17 7.58 7.81
CA GLU A 112 -14.02 8.04 8.57
C GLU A 112 -12.72 8.06 7.76
N GLN A 113 -12.80 7.85 6.45
CA GLN A 113 -11.61 7.83 5.60
C GLN A 113 -10.82 9.14 5.74
N LYS A 114 -9.52 9.00 5.95
CA LYS A 114 -8.56 10.10 5.91
C LYS A 114 -7.45 9.77 4.91
N VAL A 115 -7.06 10.78 4.13
CA VAL A 115 -5.94 10.65 3.17
C VAL A 115 -4.91 11.71 3.51
N VAL A 116 -3.68 11.28 3.80
CA VAL A 116 -2.52 12.15 3.98
C VAL A 116 -1.61 12.00 2.77
N VAL A 117 -1.28 13.10 2.13
CA VAL A 117 -0.38 13.14 0.97
C VAL A 117 0.91 13.85 1.32
N GLY A 118 2.01 13.29 0.86
CA GLY A 118 3.35 13.83 1.04
C GLY A 118 4.32 13.23 0.05
N THR A 119 5.57 13.17 0.46
CA THR A 119 6.68 12.58 -0.27
C THR A 119 7.39 11.55 0.60
N LEU A 120 8.30 10.76 0.04
CA LEU A 120 9.13 9.86 0.84
C LEU A 120 9.89 10.59 1.96
N ALA A 121 10.24 11.88 1.75
CA ALA A 121 10.97 12.66 2.74
C ALA A 121 10.11 13.12 3.92
N ASP A 122 8.81 13.33 3.75
CA ASP A 122 7.99 14.02 4.75
C ASP A 122 6.73 13.26 5.20
N ILE A 123 6.36 12.18 4.52
CA ILE A 123 5.09 11.48 4.82
C ILE A 123 5.03 10.95 6.25
N ALA A 124 6.14 10.45 6.81
CA ALA A 124 6.17 9.90 8.16
C ALA A 124 5.80 10.97 9.20
N SER A 125 6.44 12.14 9.16
CA SER A 125 6.12 13.25 10.06
C SER A 125 4.70 13.80 9.86
N LYS A 126 4.22 13.85 8.61
CA LYS A 126 2.84 14.26 8.32
C LYS A 126 1.82 13.30 8.93
N VAL A 127 2.08 12.00 8.87
CA VAL A 127 1.21 10.96 9.44
C VAL A 127 1.14 11.08 10.96
N GLU A 128 2.26 11.29 11.64
CA GLU A 128 2.30 11.53 13.08
C GLU A 128 1.50 12.77 13.49
N ASN A 129 1.71 13.88 12.81
CA ASN A 129 1.02 15.15 13.07
C ASN A 129 -0.50 15.08 12.83
N ASN A 130 -0.97 14.17 11.98
CA ASN A 130 -2.39 13.97 11.69
C ASN A 130 -3.06 12.87 12.53
N TYR A 131 -2.36 12.28 13.50
CA TYR A 131 -2.88 11.22 14.38
C TYR A 131 -3.53 10.07 13.60
N ILE A 132 -2.87 9.62 12.55
CA ILE A 132 -3.38 8.55 11.70
C ILE A 132 -3.28 7.20 12.43
N GLN A 133 -4.34 6.41 12.35
CA GLN A 133 -4.44 5.10 12.98
C GLN A 133 -4.73 4.00 11.94
N ALA A 134 -4.31 2.79 12.26
CA ALA A 134 -4.67 1.60 11.49
C ALA A 134 -6.22 1.37 11.49
N PRO A 135 -6.78 0.71 10.47
CA PRO A 135 -6.08 0.13 9.33
C PRO A 135 -5.68 1.20 8.29
N THR A 136 -4.51 1.00 7.67
CA THR A 136 -3.99 1.93 6.66
C THR A 136 -3.47 1.19 5.43
N LEU A 137 -3.52 1.89 4.30
CA LEU A 137 -2.88 1.51 3.06
C LEU A 137 -1.95 2.65 2.62
N THR A 138 -0.73 2.32 2.20
CA THR A 138 0.20 3.32 1.66
C THR A 138 0.39 3.10 0.16
N ILE A 139 0.27 4.15 -0.63
CA ILE A 139 0.52 4.16 -2.08
C ILE A 139 1.72 5.06 -2.35
N ILE A 140 2.74 4.56 -3.05
CA ILE A 140 3.95 5.28 -3.42
C ILE A 140 4.07 5.25 -4.94
N GLY A 141 4.17 6.41 -5.57
CA GLY A 141 4.30 6.53 -7.02
C GLY A 141 3.74 7.84 -7.56
N GLU A 142 4.08 8.14 -8.81
CA GLU A 142 3.63 9.35 -9.51
C GLU A 142 2.11 9.48 -9.61
N VAL A 143 1.40 8.35 -9.62
CA VAL A 143 -0.07 8.31 -9.69
C VAL A 143 -0.74 9.04 -8.51
N VAL A 144 -0.02 9.22 -7.39
CA VAL A 144 -0.53 9.96 -6.23
C VAL A 144 -0.82 11.42 -6.58
N SER A 145 -0.04 12.02 -7.48
CA SER A 145 -0.26 13.40 -7.94
C SER A 145 -1.59 13.61 -8.65
N LEU A 146 -2.17 12.55 -9.22
CA LEU A 146 -3.46 12.62 -9.90
C LEU A 146 -4.63 12.84 -8.94
N ARG A 147 -4.44 12.60 -7.63
CA ARG A 147 -5.49 12.79 -6.64
C ARG A 147 -6.09 14.19 -6.68
N GLU A 148 -5.30 15.23 -6.89
CA GLU A 148 -5.79 16.62 -6.93
C GLU A 148 -6.90 16.82 -7.96
N GLN A 149 -6.88 16.05 -9.04
CA GLN A 149 -7.86 16.12 -10.14
C GLN A 149 -8.95 15.06 -10.03
N LEU A 150 -8.67 13.94 -9.37
CA LEU A 150 -9.53 12.75 -9.39
C LEU A 150 -10.26 12.48 -8.05
N GLN A 151 -9.96 13.24 -7.00
CA GLN A 151 -10.71 13.10 -5.74
C GLN A 151 -12.17 13.49 -5.92
N TRP A 152 -13.06 12.67 -5.40
CA TRP A 152 -14.51 12.83 -5.52
C TRP A 152 -15.25 12.66 -4.19
N LEU A 153 -14.49 12.35 -3.12
CA LEU A 153 -14.90 12.25 -1.72
C LEU A 153 -14.06 13.20 -0.87
#